data_ecdfcc6954eeee6d26d077bd58d28c57
#
_entry.id   ecdfcc6954eeee6d26d077bd58d28c57
#
_cell.length_a   1.000
_cell.length_b   1.000
_cell.length_c   1.000
_cell.angle_alpha   90.00
_cell.angle_beta   90.00
_cell.angle_gamma   90.00
#
_symmetry.space_group_name_H-M   'P 1'
#
loop_
_entity.id
_entity.type
_entity.pdbx_description
1 polymer ?
#
loop_
_entity_poly.entity_id
_entity_poly.type
_entity_poly.pdbx_seq_one_letter_code
_entity_poly.pdbx_strand_id
1 'polypeptide(L)'
;FLLTCRHGCATTMFSFRKHKLILMGAVFGLWAFASLVMANSEKGWTAQLGSFHEEKNAERFVSRIKKKGYTPFVIKGENSKWYKVRVGPYPSKEEALQVVRDLKKSQGISAMVVLSKESPSGSEDTGDSIDVVVSQFLIWLKAWEEGEVNAYLSFYSKNFEDPKKSRKEWASQRRSALSRNSEITIQVSDIQMKQNDETIEMSFVQDFKSDRVSDIGRKELTWKNEGKRWKIIKEIWKPT
;
A
#
# COMPACT_ATOMS: atom_id res chain seq x y z
N PHE A 1 70.00 -4.46 -38.40
CA PHE A 1 69.95 -5.14 -39.69
C PHE A 1 68.58 -4.86 -40.28
N LEU A 2 68.38 -3.81 -41.13
CA LEU A 2 68.55 -3.83 -42.58
C LEU A 2 67.67 -4.91 -43.22
N LEU A 3 66.79 -4.70 -44.14
CA LEU A 3 66.66 -3.89 -45.37
C LEU A 3 65.22 -4.05 -45.89
N THR A 4 64.52 -2.99 -46.29
CA THR A 4 64.25 -2.47 -47.64
C THR A 4 63.74 -3.48 -48.70
N CYS A 5 62.66 -3.19 -49.37
CA CYS A 5 62.43 -2.60 -50.69
C CYS A 5 61.04 -3.04 -51.22
N ARG A 6 60.25 -2.19 -51.63
CA ARG A 6 60.10 -1.45 -52.95
C ARG A 6 59.15 -2.12 -53.91
N HIS A 7 58.20 -1.29 -54.34
CA HIS A 7 57.67 -1.11 -55.73
C HIS A 7 56.59 -2.06 -56.24
N GLY A 8 55.50 -1.47 -56.62
CA GLY A 8 54.94 -1.61 -57.92
C GLY A 8 53.58 -0.98 -58.13
N CYS A 9 53.67 0.12 -58.74
CA CYS A 9 52.62 0.91 -59.38
C CYS A 9 51.93 0.14 -60.52
N ALA A 10 50.62 0.19 -60.66
CA ALA A 10 49.97 0.18 -61.95
C ALA A 10 48.59 0.78 -61.96
N THR A 11 48.56 1.95 -62.49
CA THR A 11 47.39 2.71 -62.89
C THR A 11 46.73 2.03 -64.10
N THR A 12 45.44 1.83 -64.10
CA THR A 12 44.65 1.72 -65.33
C THR A 12 43.32 2.45 -65.16
N MET A 13 43.26 3.56 -65.88
CA MET A 13 42.03 4.23 -66.27
C MET A 13 41.26 3.37 -67.26
N PHE A 14 39.98 3.25 -67.07
CA PHE A 14 39.04 3.18 -68.23
C PHE A 14 37.63 3.59 -67.77
N SER A 15 37.26 4.72 -68.19
CA SER A 15 36.17 5.09 -69.11
C SER A 15 34.71 4.94 -68.63
N PHE A 16 34.15 6.11 -68.57
CA PHE A 16 32.71 6.46 -68.51
C PHE A 16 31.81 5.53 -69.38
N ARG A 17 30.70 5.11 -68.70
CA ARG A 17 29.44 4.96 -69.44
C ARG A 17 28.27 5.39 -68.51
N LYS A 18 27.65 6.47 -68.91
CA LYS A 18 26.38 6.99 -68.31
C LYS A 18 25.26 6.00 -68.61
N HIS A 19 24.60 5.49 -67.62
CA HIS A 19 23.23 5.04 -67.76
C HIS A 19 22.39 5.67 -66.65
N LYS A 20 21.30 6.23 -67.10
CA LYS A 20 20.29 6.96 -66.35
C LYS A 20 19.56 6.10 -65.37
N LEU A 21 19.29 6.71 -64.24
CA LEU A 21 18.04 6.70 -63.46
C LEU A 21 17.31 5.39 -63.26
N ILE A 22 17.18 5.01 -62.02
CA ILE A 22 15.85 4.97 -61.35
C ILE A 22 16.09 5.26 -59.87
N LEU A 23 15.55 6.39 -59.41
CA LEU A 23 15.35 6.71 -57.99
C LEU A 23 14.34 5.71 -57.43
N MET A 24 14.76 4.76 -56.62
CA MET A 24 13.90 4.16 -55.63
C MET A 24 14.41 4.58 -54.27
N GLY A 25 13.79 5.61 -53.73
CA GLY A 25 13.98 6.06 -52.38
C GLY A 25 13.54 4.96 -51.44
N ALA A 26 14.51 4.23 -50.90
CA ALA A 26 14.29 3.45 -49.70
C ALA A 26 14.28 4.43 -48.51
N VAL A 27 13.10 4.94 -48.22
CA VAL A 27 12.82 5.60 -46.94
C VAL A 27 12.92 4.50 -45.90
N PHE A 28 14.09 4.36 -45.29
CA PHE A 28 14.23 3.69 -44.04
C PHE A 28 13.52 4.57 -43.00
N GLY A 29 12.20 4.38 -42.90
CA GLY A 29 11.43 4.87 -41.79
C GLY A 29 11.97 4.21 -40.52
N LEU A 30 12.74 4.99 -39.75
CA LEU A 30 12.91 4.69 -38.33
C LEU A 30 11.50 4.69 -37.70
N TRP A 31 10.92 3.50 -37.64
CA TRP A 31 9.85 3.26 -36.73
C TRP A 31 10.48 3.27 -35.33
N ALA A 32 10.57 4.46 -34.74
CA ALA A 32 10.65 4.59 -33.31
C ALA A 32 9.38 3.92 -32.77
N PHE A 33 9.50 2.65 -32.36
CA PHE A 33 8.59 2.05 -31.43
C PHE A 33 8.71 2.87 -30.15
N ALA A 34 8.02 3.99 -30.11
CA ALA A 34 7.58 4.56 -28.87
C ALA A 34 6.67 3.48 -28.26
N SER A 35 7.27 2.59 -27.47
CA SER A 35 6.52 1.77 -26.54
C SER A 35 5.80 2.75 -25.65
N LEU A 36 4.58 3.12 -26.09
CA LEU A 36 3.59 3.70 -25.24
C LEU A 36 3.35 2.62 -24.17
N VAL A 37 4.11 2.71 -23.08
CA VAL A 37 3.74 2.04 -21.84
C VAL A 37 2.42 2.72 -21.46
N MET A 38 1.34 2.22 -22.07
CA MET A 38 0.03 2.36 -21.52
C MET A 38 0.21 1.78 -20.11
N ALA A 39 0.24 2.67 -19.13
CA ALA A 39 -0.05 2.32 -17.77
C ALA A 39 -1.47 1.75 -17.81
N ASN A 40 -1.56 0.46 -18.16
CA ASN A 40 -2.75 -0.32 -17.93
C ASN A 40 -2.95 -0.22 -16.42
N SER A 41 -3.92 0.56 -16.02
CA SER A 41 -4.42 0.56 -14.67
C SER A 41 -5.13 -0.77 -14.47
N GLU A 42 -4.33 -1.82 -14.35
CA GLU A 42 -4.85 -3.15 -14.11
C GLU A 42 -5.44 -3.17 -12.70
N LYS A 43 -6.70 -3.59 -12.64
CA LYS A 43 -7.33 -3.94 -11.38
C LYS A 43 -6.43 -4.94 -10.67
N GLY A 44 -5.69 -4.48 -9.69
CA GLY A 44 -4.71 -5.27 -8.98
C GLY A 44 -4.83 -5.07 -7.48
N TRP A 45 -4.26 -6.00 -6.72
CA TRP A 45 -4.17 -5.89 -5.28
C TRP A 45 -2.95 -5.05 -4.90
N THR A 46 -3.11 -4.14 -3.95
CA THR A 46 -2.01 -3.31 -3.44
C THR A 46 -1.92 -3.45 -1.92
N ALA A 47 -0.73 -3.28 -1.38
CA ALA A 47 -0.54 -3.13 0.05
C ALA A 47 -0.44 -1.63 0.38
N GLN A 48 -1.41 -1.11 1.12
CA GLN A 48 -1.40 0.26 1.62
C GLN A 48 -0.62 0.32 2.93
N LEU A 49 0.44 1.11 2.93
CA LEU A 49 1.40 1.22 4.04
C LEU A 49 1.09 2.39 4.98
N GLY A 50 0.32 3.36 4.51
CA GLY A 50 -0.07 4.52 5.30
C GLY A 50 -0.79 5.57 4.47
N SER A 51 -1.39 6.53 5.17
CA SER A 51 -1.98 7.74 4.59
C SER A 51 -1.52 8.95 5.37
N PHE A 52 -1.20 10.02 4.67
CA PHE A 52 -0.61 11.23 5.22
C PHE A 52 -1.41 12.43 4.77
N HIS A 53 -1.63 13.37 5.68
CA HIS A 53 -2.31 14.62 5.37
C HIS A 53 -1.40 15.58 4.58
N GLU A 54 -0.10 15.50 4.80
CA GLU A 54 0.90 16.32 4.14
C GLU A 54 1.72 15.49 3.13
N GLU A 55 1.88 16.02 1.93
CA GLU A 55 2.67 15.40 0.86
C GLU A 55 4.11 15.10 1.28
N LYS A 56 4.76 16.07 1.92
CA LYS A 56 6.12 15.94 2.41
C LYS A 56 6.32 14.76 3.36
N ASN A 57 5.31 14.43 4.16
CA ASN A 57 5.36 13.28 5.06
C ASN A 57 5.20 11.96 4.28
N ALA A 58 4.33 11.93 3.27
CA ALA A 58 4.21 10.80 2.36
C ALA A 58 5.52 10.55 1.60
N GLU A 59 6.16 11.58 1.05
CA GLU A 59 7.42 11.49 0.32
C GLU A 59 8.58 10.99 1.18
N ARG A 60 8.70 11.49 2.43
CA ARG A 60 9.70 10.96 3.39
C ARG A 60 9.46 9.48 3.67
N PHE A 61 8.21 9.08 3.82
CA PHE A 61 7.85 7.69 4.03
C PHE A 61 8.17 6.84 2.79
N VAL A 62 7.82 7.29 1.58
CA VAL A 62 8.20 6.67 0.30
C VAL A 62 9.71 6.47 0.22
N SER A 63 10.50 7.50 0.52
CA SER A 63 11.96 7.44 0.48
C SER A 63 12.51 6.38 1.45
N ARG A 64 11.90 6.24 2.63
CA ARG A 64 12.26 5.21 3.60
C ARG A 64 11.94 3.80 3.09
N ILE A 65 10.77 3.61 2.46
CA ILE A 65 10.34 2.31 1.92
C ILE A 65 11.19 1.91 0.71
N LYS A 66 11.54 2.87 -0.16
CA LYS A 66 12.47 2.63 -1.30
C LYS A 66 13.83 2.11 -0.84
N LYS A 67 14.40 2.67 0.23
CA LYS A 67 15.67 2.19 0.81
C LYS A 67 15.62 0.75 1.31
N LYS A 68 14.43 0.20 1.49
CA LYS A 68 14.19 -1.18 1.93
C LYS A 68 13.89 -2.14 0.77
N GLY A 69 14.08 -1.69 -0.47
CA GLY A 69 13.96 -2.52 -1.67
C GLY A 69 12.55 -2.64 -2.24
N TYR A 70 11.59 -1.89 -1.72
CA TYR A 70 10.22 -1.87 -2.27
C TYR A 70 10.06 -0.72 -3.27
N THR A 71 9.03 -0.80 -4.11
CA THR A 71 8.68 0.24 -5.09
C THR A 71 7.34 0.89 -4.68
N PRO A 72 7.35 1.79 -3.68
CA PRO A 72 6.14 2.48 -3.26
C PRO A 72 5.76 3.58 -4.23
N PHE A 73 4.47 3.85 -4.32
CA PHE A 73 3.89 4.97 -5.04
C PHE A 73 2.86 5.69 -4.17
N VAL A 74 2.59 6.96 -4.50
CA VAL A 74 1.61 7.78 -3.78
C VAL A 74 0.38 7.94 -4.65
N ILE A 75 -0.79 7.75 -4.06
CA ILE A 75 -2.07 8.08 -4.67
C ILE A 75 -2.70 9.22 -3.87
N LYS A 76 -3.21 10.21 -4.59
CA LYS A 76 -4.08 11.24 -4.06
C LYS A 76 -5.30 11.32 -4.97
N GLY A 77 -6.49 11.07 -4.43
CA GLY A 77 -7.73 11.29 -5.17
C GLY A 77 -7.96 12.79 -5.40
N GLU A 78 -8.70 13.16 -6.44
CA GLU A 78 -8.93 14.57 -6.82
C GLU A 78 -9.49 15.40 -5.66
N ASN A 79 -10.41 14.84 -4.89
CA ASN A 79 -11.03 15.49 -3.73
C ASN A 79 -10.46 15.01 -2.38
N SER A 80 -9.45 14.13 -2.40
CA SER A 80 -8.87 13.57 -1.18
C SER A 80 -7.87 14.54 -0.54
N LYS A 81 -7.98 14.71 0.79
CA LYS A 81 -6.98 15.42 1.61
C LYS A 81 -5.81 14.52 2.01
N TRP A 82 -5.81 13.24 1.56
CA TRP A 82 -4.87 12.23 2.01
C TRP A 82 -3.97 11.74 0.89
N TYR A 83 -2.69 11.66 1.16
CA TYR A 83 -1.65 11.06 0.33
C TYR A 83 -1.47 9.61 0.80
N LYS A 84 -1.93 8.64 -0.01
CA LYS A 84 -1.91 7.21 0.30
C LYS A 84 -0.62 6.60 -0.27
N VAL A 85 0.17 5.96 0.58
CA VAL A 85 1.40 5.26 0.14
C VAL A 85 1.10 3.79 0.01
N ARG A 86 1.31 3.25 -1.20
CA ARG A 86 1.04 1.86 -1.55
C ARG A 86 2.23 1.20 -2.23
N VAL A 87 2.29 -0.14 -2.20
CA VAL A 87 3.16 -0.97 -3.02
C VAL A 87 2.33 -1.96 -3.81
N GLY A 88 2.80 -2.36 -4.98
CA GLY A 88 2.08 -3.17 -5.97
C GLY A 88 1.96 -2.44 -7.31
N PRO A 89 1.02 -2.81 -8.21
CA PRO A 89 -0.05 -3.80 -8.00
C PRO A 89 0.47 -5.25 -8.00
N TYR A 90 -0.28 -6.14 -7.36
CA TYR A 90 -0.04 -7.57 -7.34
C TYR A 90 -1.18 -8.31 -8.04
N PRO A 91 -0.91 -9.41 -8.78
CA PRO A 91 -1.91 -10.16 -9.53
C PRO A 91 -2.99 -10.78 -8.64
N SER A 92 -2.63 -11.16 -7.40
CA SER A 92 -3.54 -11.82 -6.47
C SER A 92 -3.53 -11.17 -5.08
N LYS A 93 -4.62 -11.42 -4.33
CA LYS A 93 -4.73 -11.01 -2.92
C LYS A 93 -3.68 -11.72 -2.07
N GLU A 94 -3.39 -12.96 -2.39
CA GLU A 94 -2.45 -13.83 -1.69
C GLU A 94 -1.02 -13.29 -1.78
N GLU A 95 -0.60 -12.83 -2.96
CA GLU A 95 0.70 -12.17 -3.16
C GLU A 95 0.80 -10.86 -2.39
N ALA A 96 -0.24 -10.02 -2.46
CA ALA A 96 -0.30 -8.80 -1.67
C ALA A 96 -0.23 -9.07 -0.16
N LEU A 97 -0.92 -10.12 0.34
CA LEU A 97 -0.86 -10.56 1.72
C LEU A 97 0.54 -11.07 2.10
N GLN A 98 1.23 -11.77 1.20
CA GLN A 98 2.60 -12.19 1.45
C GLN A 98 3.52 -10.98 1.66
N VAL A 99 3.40 -9.97 0.81
CA VAL A 99 4.18 -8.72 0.94
C VAL A 99 3.87 -8.00 2.25
N VAL A 100 2.60 -7.97 2.69
CA VAL A 100 2.22 -7.41 4.00
C VAL A 100 2.90 -8.15 5.14
N ARG A 101 2.93 -9.49 5.11
CA ARG A 101 3.64 -10.30 6.12
C ARG A 101 5.15 -10.02 6.12
N ASP A 102 5.75 -9.94 4.93
CA ASP A 102 7.18 -9.70 4.80
C ASP A 102 7.56 -8.29 5.28
N LEU A 103 6.76 -7.26 4.95
CA LEU A 103 6.93 -5.90 5.47
C LEU A 103 6.83 -5.86 6.99
N LYS A 104 5.89 -6.60 7.56
CA LYS A 104 5.72 -6.68 9.01
C LYS A 104 6.92 -7.38 9.66
N LYS A 105 7.27 -8.59 9.18
CA LYS A 105 8.34 -9.41 9.74
C LYS A 105 9.73 -8.76 9.61
N SER A 106 10.04 -8.24 8.43
CA SER A 106 11.39 -7.73 8.12
C SER A 106 11.60 -6.27 8.51
N GLN A 107 10.53 -5.48 8.57
CA GLN A 107 10.62 -4.03 8.69
C GLN A 107 9.76 -3.44 9.83
N GLY A 108 8.96 -4.25 10.50
CA GLY A 108 8.01 -3.78 11.50
C GLY A 108 6.90 -2.86 10.93
N ILE A 109 6.67 -2.90 9.61
CA ILE A 109 5.71 -2.04 8.94
C ILE A 109 4.39 -2.77 8.81
N SER A 110 3.37 -2.28 9.50
CA SER A 110 1.99 -2.73 9.30
C SER A 110 1.44 -2.17 7.99
N ALA A 111 0.81 -3.03 7.21
CA ALA A 111 0.20 -2.68 5.93
C ALA A 111 -1.12 -3.43 5.77
N MET A 112 -1.98 -2.94 4.87
CA MET A 112 -3.26 -3.56 4.57
C MET A 112 -3.40 -3.82 3.08
N VAL A 113 -3.95 -4.98 2.71
CA VAL A 113 -4.27 -5.29 1.31
C VAL A 113 -5.53 -4.56 0.89
N VAL A 114 -5.45 -3.84 -0.21
CA VAL A 114 -6.53 -3.07 -0.81
C VAL A 114 -6.66 -3.46 -2.28
N LEU A 115 -7.88 -3.68 -2.75
CA LEU A 115 -8.13 -3.84 -4.18
C LEU A 115 -8.04 -2.46 -4.84
N SER A 116 -7.11 -2.30 -5.78
CA SER A 116 -7.01 -1.08 -6.57
C SER A 116 -8.16 -1.06 -7.58
N LYS A 117 -9.24 -0.39 -7.21
CA LYS A 117 -10.28 -0.01 -8.17
C LYS A 117 -9.93 1.40 -8.63
N GLU A 118 -9.45 1.56 -9.84
CA GLU A 118 -9.64 2.81 -10.52
C GLU A 118 -11.10 2.88 -10.95
N SER A 119 -11.89 3.69 -10.26
CA SER A 119 -13.17 4.12 -10.78
C SER A 119 -12.99 5.48 -11.45
N PRO A 120 -13.18 5.58 -12.75
CA PRO A 120 -13.59 6.84 -13.33
C PRO A 120 -15.08 7.02 -12.97
N SER A 121 -15.37 8.09 -12.27
CA SER A 121 -16.69 8.66 -12.01
C SER A 121 -17.66 7.96 -11.06
N GLY A 122 -18.03 8.67 -9.99
CA GLY A 122 -19.39 8.64 -9.46
C GLY A 122 -19.65 7.94 -8.14
N SER A 123 -18.75 8.07 -7.14
CA SER A 123 -19.16 8.04 -5.71
C SER A 123 -18.01 8.62 -4.87
N GLU A 124 -17.96 9.95 -4.81
CA GLU A 124 -16.78 10.72 -4.36
C GLU A 124 -16.52 10.72 -2.86
N ASP A 125 -17.45 10.24 -2.03
CA ASP A 125 -17.35 10.36 -0.56
C ASP A 125 -17.01 9.03 0.15
N THR A 126 -17.39 7.89 -0.41
CA THR A 126 -17.24 6.59 0.25
C THR A 126 -15.81 6.06 0.29
N GLY A 127 -15.03 6.30 -0.77
CA GLY A 127 -13.63 5.84 -0.84
C GLY A 127 -12.70 6.55 0.15
N ASP A 128 -12.91 7.84 0.36
CA ASP A 128 -12.07 8.66 1.25
C ASP A 128 -12.26 8.27 2.73
N SER A 129 -13.49 7.99 3.13
CA SER A 129 -13.83 7.56 4.49
C SER A 129 -13.23 6.19 4.85
N ILE A 130 -13.31 5.21 3.93
CA ILE A 130 -12.69 3.89 4.12
C ILE A 130 -11.18 4.03 4.29
N ASP A 131 -10.52 4.82 3.46
CA ASP A 131 -9.07 5.00 3.53
C ASP A 131 -8.61 5.70 4.82
N VAL A 132 -9.41 6.62 5.32
CA VAL A 132 -9.16 7.25 6.63
C VAL A 132 -9.27 6.21 7.73
N VAL A 133 -10.32 5.37 7.72
CA VAL A 133 -10.49 4.31 8.72
C VAL A 133 -9.36 3.29 8.63
N VAL A 134 -8.94 2.89 7.42
CA VAL A 134 -7.78 2.02 7.21
C VAL A 134 -6.53 2.60 7.87
N SER A 135 -6.26 3.87 7.65
CA SER A 135 -5.09 4.54 8.22
C SER A 135 -5.15 4.59 9.74
N GLN A 136 -6.31 4.89 10.29
CA GLN A 136 -6.53 4.89 11.74
C GLN A 136 -6.43 3.48 12.34
N PHE A 137 -6.92 2.46 11.63
CA PHE A 137 -6.78 1.07 12.01
C PHE A 137 -5.32 0.63 12.12
N LEU A 138 -4.47 1.00 11.15
CA LEU A 138 -3.04 0.69 11.20
C LEU A 138 -2.33 1.36 12.38
N ILE A 139 -2.70 2.61 12.71
CA ILE A 139 -2.17 3.32 13.88
C ILE A 139 -2.68 2.70 15.17
N TRP A 140 -3.95 2.28 15.22
CA TRP A 140 -4.54 1.57 16.34
C TRP A 140 -3.87 0.22 16.61
N LEU A 141 -3.59 -0.58 15.56
CA LEU A 141 -2.83 -1.83 15.67
C LEU A 141 -1.44 -1.57 16.24
N LYS A 142 -0.75 -0.56 15.73
CA LYS A 142 0.58 -0.20 16.21
C LYS A 142 0.56 0.21 17.68
N ALA A 143 -0.37 1.06 18.09
CA ALA A 143 -0.52 1.47 19.49
C ALA A 143 -0.80 0.27 20.41
N TRP A 144 -1.53 -0.74 19.91
CA TRP A 144 -1.77 -1.97 20.65
C TRP A 144 -0.49 -2.80 20.80
N GLU A 145 0.27 -3.03 19.72
CA GLU A 145 1.53 -3.79 19.74
C GLU A 145 2.61 -3.13 20.61
N GLU A 146 2.69 -1.82 20.58
CA GLU A 146 3.67 -1.05 21.37
C GLU A 146 3.24 -0.85 22.84
N GLY A 147 2.03 -1.35 23.23
CA GLY A 147 1.51 -1.17 24.58
C GLY A 147 1.17 0.27 24.93
N GLU A 148 1.00 1.12 23.92
CA GLU A 148 0.67 2.55 24.04
C GLU A 148 -0.80 2.74 24.47
N VAL A 149 -1.09 2.44 25.74
CA VAL A 149 -2.45 2.33 26.28
C VAL A 149 -3.32 3.56 25.99
N ASN A 150 -2.78 4.77 26.16
CA ASN A 150 -3.55 5.99 25.95
C ASN A 150 -3.82 6.22 24.45
N ALA A 151 -2.84 5.96 23.59
CA ALA A 151 -3.01 6.03 22.14
C ALA A 151 -4.06 5.01 21.67
N TYR A 152 -3.95 3.75 22.10
CA TYR A 152 -4.92 2.70 21.82
C TYR A 152 -6.34 3.09 22.21
N LEU A 153 -6.55 3.51 23.46
CA LEU A 153 -7.87 3.88 23.96
C LEU A 153 -8.43 5.16 23.31
N SER A 154 -7.57 5.99 22.75
CA SER A 154 -7.98 7.21 22.05
C SER A 154 -8.80 6.95 20.78
N PHE A 155 -8.71 5.75 20.20
CA PHE A 155 -9.49 5.36 19.02
C PHE A 155 -10.94 5.00 19.38
N TYR A 156 -11.23 4.71 20.64
CA TYR A 156 -12.59 4.36 21.06
C TYR A 156 -13.40 5.60 21.42
N SER A 157 -14.65 5.60 20.97
CA SER A 157 -15.61 6.65 21.27
C SER A 157 -15.85 6.79 22.77
N LYS A 158 -16.29 7.97 23.20
CA LYS A 158 -16.88 8.14 24.54
C LYS A 158 -18.17 7.32 24.70
N ASN A 159 -18.86 7.09 23.60
CA ASN A 159 -20.10 6.31 23.52
C ASN A 159 -19.83 4.85 23.08
N PHE A 160 -18.63 4.34 23.29
CA PHE A 160 -18.31 2.95 23.01
C PHE A 160 -19.15 2.00 23.86
N GLU A 161 -19.76 1.02 23.22
CA GLU A 161 -20.61 0.02 23.85
C GLU A 161 -19.92 -1.34 23.92
N ASP A 162 -19.76 -1.87 25.13
CA ASP A 162 -19.42 -3.27 25.37
C ASP A 162 -20.67 -4.03 25.80
N PRO A 163 -20.94 -5.24 25.27
CA PRO A 163 -22.17 -6.00 25.58
C PRO A 163 -22.34 -6.38 27.05
N LYS A 164 -21.25 -6.40 27.82
CA LYS A 164 -21.23 -6.95 29.18
C LYS A 164 -20.75 -5.96 30.25
N LYS A 165 -20.19 -4.80 29.88
CA LYS A 165 -19.48 -3.91 30.76
C LYS A 165 -19.76 -2.45 30.45
N SER A 166 -19.73 -1.61 31.45
CA SER A 166 -19.65 -0.18 31.22
C SER A 166 -18.34 0.19 30.47
N ARG A 167 -18.35 1.28 29.73
CA ARG A 167 -17.14 1.78 29.06
C ARG A 167 -15.97 1.98 30.04
N LYS A 168 -16.24 2.42 31.25
CA LYS A 168 -15.23 2.66 32.31
C LYS A 168 -14.56 1.33 32.71
N GLU A 169 -15.35 0.32 33.00
CA GLU A 169 -14.86 -1.02 33.35
C GLU A 169 -14.09 -1.65 32.21
N TRP A 170 -14.61 -1.59 31.01
CA TRP A 170 -13.94 -2.07 29.80
C TRP A 170 -12.58 -1.39 29.61
N ALA A 171 -12.52 -0.05 29.68
CA ALA A 171 -11.27 0.70 29.54
C ALA A 171 -10.26 0.37 30.65
N SER A 172 -10.73 0.18 31.90
CA SER A 172 -9.88 -0.23 33.02
C SER A 172 -9.26 -1.62 32.77
N GLN A 173 -10.05 -2.56 32.29
CA GLN A 173 -9.55 -3.90 31.95
C GLN A 173 -8.55 -3.86 30.80
N ARG A 174 -8.80 -3.06 29.74
CA ARG A 174 -7.86 -2.89 28.63
C ARG A 174 -6.53 -2.28 29.11
N ARG A 175 -6.56 -1.25 29.98
CA ARG A 175 -5.36 -0.71 30.61
C ARG A 175 -4.57 -1.79 31.33
N SER A 176 -5.23 -2.56 32.20
CA SER A 176 -4.59 -3.64 32.94
C SER A 176 -4.04 -4.75 32.03
N ALA A 177 -4.74 -5.11 30.98
CA ALA A 177 -4.29 -6.13 30.02
C ALA A 177 -3.04 -5.67 29.25
N LEU A 178 -3.07 -4.46 28.71
CA LEU A 178 -1.93 -3.90 27.93
C LEU A 178 -0.71 -3.66 28.81
N SER A 179 -0.90 -3.25 30.08
CA SER A 179 0.22 -3.02 31.01
C SER A 179 0.88 -4.31 31.52
N ARG A 180 0.20 -5.47 31.40
CA ARG A 180 0.70 -6.75 31.89
C ARG A 180 1.30 -7.64 30.82
N ASN A 181 0.96 -7.40 29.56
CA ASN A 181 1.49 -8.16 28.42
C ASN A 181 2.68 -7.42 27.84
N SER A 182 3.71 -8.18 27.51
CA SER A 182 4.87 -7.72 26.74
C SER A 182 4.99 -8.53 25.45
N GLU A 183 5.85 -8.09 24.57
CA GLU A 183 6.12 -8.76 23.29
C GLU A 183 4.85 -9.02 22.45
N ILE A 184 3.94 -8.05 22.47
CA ILE A 184 2.68 -8.17 21.73
C ILE A 184 2.96 -8.17 20.23
N THR A 185 2.45 -9.19 19.55
CA THR A 185 2.44 -9.29 18.10
C THR A 185 1.02 -9.54 17.63
N ILE A 186 0.57 -8.76 16.64
CA ILE A 186 -0.76 -8.92 16.06
C ILE A 186 -0.62 -9.07 14.55
N GLN A 187 -1.11 -10.21 14.05
CA GLN A 187 -1.25 -10.39 12.61
C GLN A 187 -2.73 -10.30 12.25
N VAL A 188 -3.02 -9.61 11.17
CA VAL A 188 -4.39 -9.44 10.66
C VAL A 188 -4.48 -9.95 9.23
N SER A 189 -5.56 -10.67 8.93
CA SER A 189 -5.84 -11.20 7.61
C SER A 189 -7.34 -11.19 7.34
N ASP A 190 -7.74 -11.47 6.11
CA ASP A 190 -9.13 -11.53 5.68
C ASP A 190 -9.95 -10.31 6.13
N ILE A 191 -9.40 -9.12 5.83
CA ILE A 191 -10.04 -7.85 6.17
C ILE A 191 -11.17 -7.60 5.18
N GLN A 192 -12.35 -7.37 5.71
CA GLN A 192 -13.55 -7.00 4.96
C GLN A 192 -14.07 -5.68 5.53
N MET A 193 -14.53 -4.80 4.68
CA MET A 193 -15.08 -3.51 5.06
C MET A 193 -16.36 -3.23 4.32
N LYS A 194 -17.32 -2.69 5.04
CA LYS A 194 -18.59 -2.23 4.49
C LYS A 194 -18.87 -0.84 5.04
N GLN A 195 -19.07 0.11 4.16
CA GLN A 195 -19.49 1.45 4.51
C GLN A 195 -21.00 1.56 4.48
N ASN A 196 -21.56 2.12 5.53
CA ASN A 196 -22.92 2.63 5.61
C ASN A 196 -22.82 4.15 5.78
N ASP A 197 -23.92 4.90 5.80
CA ASP A 197 -23.94 6.36 5.77
C ASP A 197 -22.96 7.03 6.75
N GLU A 198 -23.05 6.71 8.05
CA GLU A 198 -22.23 7.31 9.11
C GLU A 198 -21.25 6.34 9.74
N THR A 199 -21.23 5.09 9.32
CA THR A 199 -20.45 4.02 9.94
C THR A 199 -19.69 3.21 8.93
N ILE A 200 -18.57 2.63 9.36
CA ILE A 200 -17.82 1.62 8.63
C ILE A 200 -17.70 0.39 9.52
N GLU A 201 -18.22 -0.71 9.03
CA GLU A 201 -18.05 -2.03 9.63
C GLU A 201 -16.77 -2.65 9.05
N MET A 202 -15.87 -3.08 9.93
CA MET A 202 -14.64 -3.76 9.57
C MET A 202 -14.60 -5.11 10.27
N SER A 203 -14.38 -6.18 9.52
CA SER A 203 -14.11 -7.50 10.10
C SER A 203 -12.80 -8.06 9.62
N PHE A 204 -12.09 -8.80 10.45
CA PHE A 204 -10.81 -9.41 10.11
C PHE A 204 -10.50 -10.61 11.02
N VAL A 205 -9.65 -11.49 10.54
CA VAL A 205 -9.04 -12.53 11.38
C VAL A 205 -7.84 -11.90 12.07
N GLN A 206 -7.79 -12.06 13.40
CA GLN A 206 -6.70 -11.63 14.25
C GLN A 206 -5.97 -12.85 14.80
N ASP A 207 -4.65 -12.90 14.63
CA ASP A 207 -3.73 -13.80 15.37
C ASP A 207 -2.97 -12.90 16.37
N PHE A 208 -3.29 -13.05 17.64
CA PHE A 208 -2.69 -12.30 18.73
C PHE A 208 -1.71 -13.19 19.50
N LYS A 209 -0.52 -12.67 19.78
CA LYS A 209 0.49 -13.33 20.62
C LYS A 209 1.12 -12.34 21.57
N SER A 210 1.33 -12.76 22.78
CA SER A 210 2.13 -12.05 23.79
C SER A 210 2.95 -13.06 24.60
N ASP A 211 3.72 -12.58 25.57
CA ASP A 211 4.43 -13.40 26.54
C ASP A 211 3.52 -14.31 27.37
N ARG A 212 2.21 -14.04 27.42
CA ARG A 212 1.25 -14.72 28.31
C ARG A 212 0.08 -15.40 27.60
N VAL A 213 -0.32 -14.87 26.47
CA VAL A 213 -1.57 -15.25 25.80
C VAL A 213 -1.33 -15.37 24.30
N SER A 214 -1.92 -16.39 23.71
CA SER A 214 -2.03 -16.52 22.25
C SER A 214 -3.47 -16.87 21.92
N ASP A 215 -4.10 -16.10 21.03
CA ASP A 215 -5.44 -16.43 20.54
C ASP A 215 -5.61 -16.08 19.06
N ILE A 216 -6.50 -16.80 18.41
CA ILE A 216 -6.88 -16.57 17.02
C ILE A 216 -8.40 -16.49 16.95
N GLY A 217 -8.92 -15.53 16.19
CA GLY A 217 -10.35 -15.40 15.99
C GLY A 217 -10.72 -14.26 15.07
N ARG A 218 -12.01 -14.08 14.89
CA ARG A 218 -12.56 -12.98 14.08
C ARG A 218 -12.92 -11.80 14.98
N LYS A 219 -12.39 -10.65 14.62
CA LYS A 219 -12.74 -9.37 15.25
C LYS A 219 -13.59 -8.54 14.31
N GLU A 220 -14.62 -7.93 14.87
CA GLU A 220 -15.50 -6.99 14.18
C GLU A 220 -15.41 -5.64 14.89
N LEU A 221 -15.15 -4.57 14.15
CA LEU A 221 -15.12 -3.20 14.62
C LEU A 221 -16.17 -2.39 13.88
N THR A 222 -16.97 -1.62 14.59
CA THR A 222 -17.81 -0.59 13.99
C THR A 222 -17.20 0.77 14.28
N TRP A 223 -16.83 1.46 13.21
CA TRP A 223 -16.33 2.82 13.25
C TRP A 223 -17.45 3.79 12.95
N LYS A 224 -17.51 4.90 13.68
CA LYS A 224 -18.45 6.02 13.44
C LYS A 224 -17.68 7.32 13.24
N ASN A 225 -18.16 8.13 12.30
CA ASN A 225 -17.65 9.47 12.10
C ASN A 225 -18.16 10.40 13.21
N GLU A 226 -17.26 10.89 14.08
CA GLU A 226 -17.54 11.86 15.12
C GLU A 226 -17.00 13.25 14.72
N GLY A 227 -17.40 13.74 13.57
CA GLY A 227 -17.06 15.04 13.02
C GLY A 227 -15.67 15.09 12.39
N LYS A 228 -14.61 15.17 13.18
CA LYS A 228 -13.22 15.26 12.64
C LYS A 228 -12.46 13.94 12.66
N ARG A 229 -13.01 12.91 13.31
CA ARG A 229 -12.32 11.62 13.51
C ARG A 229 -13.29 10.46 13.50
N TRP A 230 -12.85 9.38 12.89
CA TRP A 230 -13.53 8.09 13.02
C TRP A 230 -13.17 7.46 14.36
N LYS A 231 -14.16 6.95 15.08
CA LYS A 231 -14.02 6.32 16.39
C LYS A 231 -14.67 4.96 16.41
N ILE A 232 -14.06 4.03 17.12
CA ILE A 232 -14.65 2.71 17.35
C ILE A 232 -15.78 2.87 18.37
N ILE A 233 -16.99 2.51 17.96
CA ILE A 233 -18.19 2.54 18.81
C ILE A 233 -18.58 1.15 19.29
N LYS A 234 -18.12 0.09 18.62
CA LYS A 234 -18.42 -1.30 18.97
C LYS A 234 -17.26 -2.21 18.59
N GLU A 235 -16.97 -3.19 19.42
CA GLU A 235 -16.00 -4.25 19.18
C GLU A 235 -16.60 -5.61 19.56
N ILE A 236 -16.51 -6.59 18.66
CA ILE A 236 -16.94 -7.96 18.89
C ILE A 236 -15.74 -8.86 18.66
N TRP A 237 -15.55 -9.83 19.54
CA TRP A 237 -14.55 -10.89 19.42
C TRP A 237 -15.21 -12.25 19.38
N LYS A 238 -14.85 -13.06 18.38
CA LYS A 238 -15.31 -14.42 18.20
C LYS A 238 -14.07 -15.32 18.03
N PRO A 239 -13.72 -16.14 19.04
CA PRO A 239 -12.62 -17.10 18.90
C PRO A 239 -12.94 -18.11 17.82
N THR A 240 -11.92 -18.62 17.10
CA THR A 240 -12.01 -19.72 16.14
C THR A 240 -11.76 -21.05 16.80
#